data_9d6c8b88a3d29712eacce0cbca88c0c2
#
_entry.id   9d6c8b88a3d29712eacce0cbca88c0c2
#
_cell.length_a   1.000
_cell.length_b   1.000
_cell.length_c   1.000
_cell.angle_alpha   90.00
_cell.angle_beta   90.00
_cell.angle_gamma   90.00
#
_symmetry.space_group_name_H-M   'P 1'
#
loop_
_entity.id
_entity.type
_entity.pdbx_description
1 polymer ?
#
loop_
_entity_poly.entity_id
_entity_poly.type
_entity_poly.pdbx_seq_one_letter_code
_entity_poly.pdbx_strand_id
1 'polypeptide(L)'
;MSNNAVKSESQAVVSEEDELRAQLYEFLATLLRVEPTDAVVKKVADLSGDDTPIGQASSTLAHLAQKMDGTSVRNEYVDLFIGVGRGELLPYCSYYLTGFLNEKPLAKLRQDMAAIGIARADGVKEPEDHIASLCD
;
A
#
# COMPACT_ATOMS: atom_id res chain seq x y z
N MET A 1 -7.52 -42.80 -31.41
CA MET A 1 -8.44 -42.43 -30.30
C MET A 1 -7.66 -41.55 -29.33
N SER A 2 -7.72 -40.26 -29.54
CA SER A 2 -6.97 -39.28 -28.73
C SER A 2 -7.86 -38.81 -27.59
N ASN A 3 -7.45 -39.13 -26.38
CA ASN A 3 -8.15 -38.70 -25.16
C ASN A 3 -7.64 -37.31 -24.76
N ASN A 4 -8.39 -36.32 -25.13
CA ASN A 4 -8.11 -34.92 -24.75
C ASN A 4 -8.66 -34.69 -23.33
N ALA A 5 -7.84 -34.89 -22.31
CA ALA A 5 -8.15 -34.57 -20.96
C ALA A 5 -8.05 -33.01 -20.80
N VAL A 6 -9.17 -32.34 -20.88
CA VAL A 6 -9.30 -30.95 -20.50
C VAL A 6 -9.03 -30.87 -18.99
N LYS A 7 -7.86 -30.37 -18.60
CA LYS A 7 -7.62 -29.93 -17.23
C LYS A 7 -8.54 -28.75 -16.96
N SER A 8 -9.59 -28.98 -16.19
CA SER A 8 -10.37 -27.92 -15.56
C SER A 8 -9.47 -27.24 -14.53
N GLU A 9 -8.93 -26.08 -14.86
CA GLU A 9 -8.37 -25.17 -13.86
C GLU A 9 -9.53 -24.75 -12.95
N SER A 10 -9.53 -25.26 -11.74
CA SER A 10 -10.42 -24.76 -10.69
C SER A 10 -9.98 -23.33 -10.39
N GLN A 11 -10.71 -22.34 -10.90
CA GLN A 11 -10.57 -20.97 -10.44
C GLN A 11 -10.85 -20.98 -8.94
N ALA A 12 -9.82 -20.65 -8.15
CA ALA A 12 -9.99 -20.43 -6.73
C ALA A 12 -10.97 -19.25 -6.56
N VAL A 13 -12.10 -19.52 -5.93
CA VAL A 13 -13.08 -18.47 -5.58
C VAL A 13 -12.46 -17.66 -4.46
N VAL A 14 -12.13 -16.39 -4.73
CA VAL A 14 -11.66 -15.44 -3.71
C VAL A 14 -12.80 -15.21 -2.73
N SER A 15 -12.52 -15.26 -1.43
CA SER A 15 -13.53 -15.00 -0.41
C SER A 15 -13.84 -13.49 -0.34
N GLU A 16 -15.06 -13.14 0.08
CA GLU A 16 -15.44 -11.74 0.31
C GLU A 16 -14.50 -11.04 1.31
N GLU A 17 -14.05 -11.77 2.34
CA GLU A 17 -13.09 -11.25 3.32
C GLU A 17 -11.75 -10.93 2.67
N ASP A 18 -11.25 -11.74 1.74
CA ASP A 18 -9.99 -11.49 1.04
C ASP A 18 -10.12 -10.32 0.07
N GLU A 19 -11.29 -10.16 -0.57
CA GLU A 19 -11.57 -8.99 -1.41
C GLU A 19 -11.56 -7.69 -0.60
N LEU A 20 -12.23 -7.68 0.57
CA LEU A 20 -12.24 -6.52 1.48
C LEU A 20 -10.84 -6.21 2.01
N ARG A 21 -10.06 -7.23 2.33
CA ARG A 21 -8.66 -7.07 2.76
C ARG A 21 -7.81 -6.47 1.65
N ALA A 22 -7.94 -6.94 0.42
CA ALA A 22 -7.24 -6.39 -0.73
C ALA A 22 -7.59 -4.91 -0.96
N GLN A 23 -8.88 -4.55 -0.89
CA GLN A 23 -9.32 -3.16 -1.02
C GLN A 23 -8.73 -2.25 0.07
N LEU A 24 -8.60 -2.75 1.31
CA LEU A 24 -7.96 -1.99 2.39
C LEU A 24 -6.48 -1.76 2.10
N TYR A 25 -5.75 -2.76 1.63
CA TYR A 25 -4.35 -2.61 1.25
C TYR A 25 -4.18 -1.66 0.07
N GLU A 26 -5.00 -1.76 -0.97
CA GLU A 26 -4.98 -0.83 -2.11
C GLU A 26 -5.25 0.63 -1.66
N PHE A 27 -6.17 0.81 -0.72
CA PHE A 27 -6.41 2.12 -0.12
C PHE A 27 -5.18 2.66 0.61
N LEU A 28 -4.51 1.85 1.43
CA LEU A 28 -3.26 2.22 2.11
C LEU A 28 -2.14 2.53 1.10
N ALA A 29 -2.00 1.71 0.04
CA ALA A 29 -1.05 1.97 -1.03
C ALA A 29 -1.29 3.32 -1.69
N THR A 30 -2.55 3.67 -1.96
CA THR A 30 -2.93 4.96 -2.54
C THR A 30 -2.53 6.15 -1.65
N LEU A 31 -2.70 6.04 -0.33
CA LEU A 31 -2.36 7.11 0.62
C LEU A 31 -0.85 7.29 0.81
N LEU A 32 -0.07 6.20 0.66
CA LEU A 32 1.34 6.17 1.02
C LEU A 32 2.30 6.24 -0.18
N ARG A 33 1.80 6.11 -1.41
CA ARG A 33 2.64 6.05 -2.62
C ARG A 33 3.18 7.40 -3.04
N VAL A 34 2.35 8.41 -3.01
CA VAL A 34 2.66 9.78 -3.43
C VAL A 34 1.85 10.77 -2.59
N GLU A 35 2.23 12.03 -2.67
CA GLU A 35 1.48 13.13 -2.05
C GLU A 35 -0.01 13.04 -2.39
N PRO A 36 -0.90 13.06 -1.39
CA PRO A 36 -2.34 12.97 -1.63
C PRO A 36 -2.85 14.15 -2.45
N THR A 37 -3.61 13.87 -3.49
CA THR A 37 -4.33 14.90 -4.25
C THR A 37 -5.58 15.36 -3.51
N ASP A 38 -6.14 16.53 -3.86
CA ASP A 38 -7.39 17.02 -3.28
C ASP A 38 -8.54 16.01 -3.46
N ALA A 39 -8.54 15.27 -4.59
CA ALA A 39 -9.51 14.21 -4.83
C ALA A 39 -9.38 13.04 -3.85
N VAL A 40 -8.15 12.67 -3.49
CA VAL A 40 -7.88 11.65 -2.47
C VAL A 40 -8.31 12.14 -1.09
N VAL A 41 -7.93 13.37 -0.71
CA VAL A 41 -8.34 13.97 0.57
C VAL A 41 -9.86 14.03 0.70
N LYS A 42 -10.57 14.40 -0.37
CA LYS A 42 -12.03 14.40 -0.40
C LYS A 42 -12.62 13.01 -0.21
N LYS A 43 -12.09 12.00 -0.90
CA LYS A 43 -12.54 10.60 -0.71
C LYS A 43 -12.32 10.11 0.72
N VAL A 44 -11.19 10.48 1.33
CA VAL A 44 -10.90 10.17 2.73
C VAL A 44 -11.90 10.87 3.67
N ALA A 45 -12.26 12.13 3.40
CA ALA A 45 -13.23 12.87 4.18
C ALA A 45 -14.65 12.26 4.15
N ASP A 46 -14.98 11.50 3.11
CA ASP A 46 -16.26 10.81 2.93
C ASP A 46 -16.28 9.39 3.55
N LEU A 47 -15.16 8.92 4.12
CA LEU A 47 -15.12 7.61 4.78
C LEU A 47 -16.03 7.57 6.01
N SER A 48 -16.57 6.40 6.26
CA SER A 48 -17.30 6.07 7.48
C SER A 48 -16.76 4.75 8.05
N GLY A 49 -16.94 4.54 9.33
CA GLY A 49 -16.54 3.32 9.98
C GLY A 49 -17.50 2.91 11.08
N ASP A 50 -17.47 1.64 11.42
CA ASP A 50 -18.21 1.03 12.51
C ASP A 50 -17.42 1.06 13.84
N ASP A 51 -17.88 0.33 14.84
CA ASP A 51 -17.25 0.25 16.16
C ASP A 51 -16.00 -0.65 16.20
N THR A 52 -15.60 -1.26 15.09
CA THR A 52 -14.34 -2.03 15.01
C THR A 52 -13.12 -1.11 15.09
N PRO A 53 -11.94 -1.61 15.47
CA PRO A 53 -10.72 -0.80 15.48
C PRO A 53 -10.42 -0.15 14.12
N ILE A 54 -10.65 -0.85 13.01
CA ILE A 54 -10.47 -0.32 11.66
C ILE A 54 -11.52 0.74 11.35
N GLY A 55 -12.79 0.50 11.70
CA GLY A 55 -13.88 1.46 11.51
C GLY A 55 -13.65 2.75 12.30
N GLN A 56 -13.21 2.66 13.55
CA GLN A 56 -12.85 3.82 14.36
C GLN A 56 -11.67 4.60 13.77
N ALA A 57 -10.64 3.91 13.27
CA ALA A 57 -9.50 4.53 12.60
C ALA A 57 -9.96 5.25 11.32
N SER A 58 -10.82 4.63 10.51
CA SER A 58 -11.39 5.22 9.30
C SER A 58 -12.20 6.49 9.60
N SER A 59 -13.05 6.45 10.64
CA SER A 59 -13.83 7.61 11.09
C SER A 59 -12.94 8.74 11.61
N THR A 60 -11.87 8.41 12.31
CA THR A 60 -10.87 9.40 12.79
C THR A 60 -10.15 10.05 11.62
N LEU A 61 -9.72 9.26 10.63
CA LEU A 61 -9.06 9.75 9.43
C LEU A 61 -9.99 10.68 8.62
N ALA A 62 -11.26 10.29 8.46
CA ALA A 62 -12.27 11.11 7.79
C ALA A 62 -12.46 12.46 8.49
N HIS A 63 -12.58 12.45 9.82
CA HIS A 63 -12.74 13.68 10.61
C HIS A 63 -11.54 14.61 10.48
N LEU A 64 -10.31 14.10 10.45
CA LEU A 64 -9.12 14.88 10.20
C LEU A 64 -9.11 15.46 8.79
N ALA A 65 -9.42 14.65 7.77
CA ALA A 65 -9.48 15.09 6.37
C ALA A 65 -10.53 16.20 6.14
N GLN A 66 -11.65 16.19 6.86
CA GLN A 66 -12.67 17.23 6.80
C GLN A 66 -12.20 18.59 7.36
N LYS A 67 -11.19 18.59 8.23
CA LYS A 67 -10.65 19.79 8.87
C LYS A 67 -9.40 20.36 8.20
N MET A 68 -8.75 19.59 7.36
CA MET A 68 -7.51 19.97 6.69
C MET A 68 -7.78 20.33 5.24
N ASP A 69 -7.09 21.34 4.74
CA ASP A 69 -7.03 21.59 3.30
C ASP A 69 -5.97 20.70 2.64
N GLY A 70 -6.12 20.48 1.33
CA GLY A 70 -5.22 19.61 0.59
C GLY A 70 -3.75 20.07 0.59
N THR A 71 -3.48 21.37 0.75
CA THR A 71 -2.11 21.89 0.85
C THR A 71 -1.46 21.50 2.17
N SER A 72 -2.19 21.60 3.27
CA SER A 72 -1.72 21.17 4.60
C SER A 72 -1.43 19.68 4.63
N VAL A 73 -2.29 18.86 4.02
CA VAL A 73 -2.06 17.40 3.92
C VAL A 73 -0.82 17.07 3.09
N ARG A 74 -0.61 17.76 1.97
CA ARG A 74 0.59 17.56 1.14
C ARG A 74 1.87 17.97 1.86
N ASN A 75 1.85 19.10 2.57
CA ASN A 75 3.00 19.56 3.35
C ASN A 75 3.37 18.54 4.44
N GLU A 76 2.37 18.04 5.17
CA GLU A 76 2.57 16.99 6.17
C GLU A 76 3.15 15.71 5.56
N TYR A 77 2.66 15.28 4.38
CA TYR A 77 3.21 14.15 3.67
C TYR A 77 4.69 14.36 3.31
N VAL A 78 5.04 15.54 2.81
CA VAL A 78 6.44 15.90 2.46
C VAL A 78 7.31 15.87 3.70
N ASP A 79 6.89 16.46 4.80
CA ASP A 79 7.67 16.52 6.05
C ASP A 79 7.88 15.11 6.62
N LEU A 80 6.84 14.27 6.61
CA LEU A 80 6.89 12.90 7.12
C LEU A 80 7.78 11.98 6.27
N PHE A 81 7.59 11.95 4.95
CA PHE A 81 8.14 10.89 4.09
C PHE A 81 9.28 11.34 3.17
N ILE A 82 9.38 12.63 2.84
CA ILE A 82 10.37 13.15 1.89
C ILE A 82 11.44 13.97 2.61
N GLY A 83 11.03 15.02 3.33
CA GLY A 83 11.89 15.92 4.09
C GLY A 83 12.92 16.69 3.24
N VAL A 84 13.71 17.54 3.90
CA VAL A 84 14.89 18.14 3.31
C VAL A 84 16.10 17.22 3.59
N GLY A 85 16.40 16.37 2.62
CA GLY A 85 17.43 15.33 2.72
C GLY A 85 16.94 14.00 3.31
N ARG A 86 16.00 14.00 4.24
CA ARG A 86 15.36 12.80 4.81
C ARG A 86 14.07 13.19 5.50
N GLY A 87 12.97 12.46 5.24
CA GLY A 87 11.72 12.57 5.98
C GLY A 87 11.84 12.04 7.42
N GLU A 88 10.89 12.34 8.26
CA GLU A 88 10.82 11.83 9.63
C GLU A 88 10.65 10.31 9.66
N LEU A 89 9.90 9.77 8.70
CA LEU A 89 9.64 8.35 8.53
C LEU A 89 10.21 7.88 7.17
N LEU A 90 11.00 6.83 7.18
CA LEU A 90 11.44 6.17 5.97
C LEU A 90 10.44 5.04 5.63
N PRO A 91 9.72 5.11 4.51
CA PRO A 91 8.66 4.15 4.21
C PRO A 91 9.18 2.83 3.61
N TYR A 92 10.33 2.32 4.09
CA TYR A 92 11.01 1.14 3.56
C TYR A 92 11.22 0.08 4.64
N CYS A 93 10.73 -1.13 4.38
CA CYS A 93 10.82 -2.25 5.32
C CYS A 93 12.27 -2.62 5.68
N SER A 94 13.19 -2.61 4.71
CA SER A 94 14.62 -2.91 4.93
C SER A 94 15.25 -2.04 6.00
N TYR A 95 14.89 -0.75 6.03
CA TYR A 95 15.40 0.17 7.04
C TYR A 95 15.02 -0.24 8.47
N TYR A 96 13.76 -0.60 8.68
CA TYR A 96 13.28 -1.01 10.02
C TYR A 96 13.81 -2.36 10.47
N LEU A 97 14.17 -3.23 9.53
CA LEU A 97 14.72 -4.55 9.83
C LEU A 97 16.24 -4.53 10.10
N THR A 98 16.99 -3.61 9.48
CA THR A 98 18.45 -3.63 9.54
C THR A 98 19.09 -2.29 9.92
N GLY A 99 18.33 -1.19 9.92
CA GLY A 99 18.85 0.17 10.04
C GLY A 99 19.39 0.77 8.74
N PHE A 100 19.36 0.02 7.63
CA PHE A 100 19.87 0.44 6.33
C PHE A 100 18.86 0.15 5.22
N LEU A 101 18.91 0.99 4.16
CA LEU A 101 18.10 0.78 2.96
C LEU A 101 18.72 -0.30 2.06
N ASN A 102 17.88 -1.00 1.30
CA ASN A 102 18.25 -1.91 0.20
C ASN A 102 19.07 -3.16 0.59
N GLU A 103 19.25 -3.46 1.83
CA GLU A 103 20.05 -4.58 2.32
C GLU A 103 19.41 -5.97 2.03
N LYS A 104 19.91 -7.00 2.71
CA LYS A 104 19.43 -8.39 2.57
C LYS A 104 17.91 -8.56 2.59
N PRO A 105 17.10 -7.80 3.37
CA PRO A 105 15.65 -7.94 3.34
C PRO A 105 15.03 -7.67 1.96
N LEU A 106 15.51 -6.64 1.24
CA LEU A 106 15.03 -6.35 -0.12
C LEU A 106 15.39 -7.48 -1.10
N ALA A 107 16.60 -8.02 -1.00
CA ALA A 107 17.00 -9.16 -1.83
C ALA A 107 16.14 -10.40 -1.57
N LYS A 108 15.82 -10.67 -0.30
CA LYS A 108 14.90 -11.76 0.08
C LYS A 108 13.49 -11.54 -0.46
N LEU A 109 12.95 -10.34 -0.32
CA LEU A 109 11.63 -9.97 -0.86
C LEU A 109 11.56 -10.23 -2.37
N ARG A 110 12.58 -9.80 -3.14
CA ARG A 110 12.65 -10.04 -4.59
C ARG A 110 12.67 -11.53 -4.95
N GLN A 111 13.35 -12.34 -4.16
CA GLN A 111 13.35 -13.79 -4.36
C GLN A 111 11.96 -14.39 -4.10
N ASP A 112 11.28 -13.96 -3.04
CA ASP A 112 9.95 -14.44 -2.70
C ASP A 112 8.92 -14.00 -3.74
N MET A 113 8.97 -12.75 -4.21
CA MET A 113 8.13 -12.25 -5.31
C MET A 113 8.34 -13.06 -6.59
N ALA A 114 9.60 -13.31 -6.97
CA ALA A 114 9.92 -14.09 -8.16
C ALA A 114 9.39 -15.53 -8.07
N ALA A 115 9.40 -16.14 -6.88
CA ALA A 115 8.89 -17.48 -6.65
C ALA A 115 7.38 -17.61 -6.92
N ILE A 116 6.63 -16.51 -6.77
CA ILE A 116 5.18 -16.45 -7.06
C ILE A 116 4.86 -15.71 -8.37
N GLY A 117 5.88 -15.43 -9.20
CA GLY A 117 5.70 -14.82 -10.51
C GLY A 117 5.40 -13.30 -10.48
N ILE A 118 5.67 -12.63 -9.35
CA ILE A 118 5.49 -11.18 -9.21
C ILE A 118 6.84 -10.47 -9.40
N ALA A 119 6.83 -9.37 -10.13
CA ALA A 119 7.98 -8.50 -10.30
C ALA A 119 7.54 -7.03 -10.31
N ARG A 120 8.47 -6.16 -9.97
CA ARG A 120 8.24 -4.71 -10.09
C ARG A 120 7.92 -4.34 -11.53
N ALA A 121 6.89 -3.51 -11.72
CA ALA A 121 6.50 -3.03 -13.05
C ALA A 121 7.60 -2.16 -13.68
N ASP A 122 7.69 -2.21 -15.01
CA ASP A 122 8.61 -1.39 -15.78
C ASP A 122 8.37 0.11 -15.54
N GLY A 123 9.45 0.86 -15.33
CA GLY A 123 9.39 2.30 -15.08
C GLY A 123 9.14 2.71 -13.62
N VAL A 124 8.77 1.79 -12.73
CA VAL A 124 8.69 2.05 -11.29
C VAL A 124 10.10 2.13 -10.71
N LYS A 125 10.44 3.26 -10.11
CA LYS A 125 11.78 3.51 -9.54
C LYS A 125 11.88 3.13 -8.06
N GLU A 126 10.76 3.17 -7.33
CA GLU A 126 10.72 2.82 -5.91
C GLU A 126 11.10 1.35 -5.70
N PRO A 127 11.93 1.05 -4.69
CA PRO A 127 12.20 -0.31 -4.28
C PRO A 127 10.92 -1.06 -3.85
N GLU A 128 10.91 -2.37 -4.03
CA GLU A 128 9.76 -3.23 -3.77
C GLU A 128 9.37 -3.28 -2.29
N ASP A 129 10.28 -2.93 -1.38
CA ASP A 129 10.06 -2.87 0.06
C ASP A 129 9.50 -1.53 0.56
N HIS A 130 9.18 -0.59 -0.34
CA HIS A 130 8.37 0.58 0.01
C HIS A 130 7.00 0.14 0.50
N ILE A 131 6.50 0.71 1.59
CA ILE A 131 5.23 0.28 2.23
C ILE A 131 4.05 0.28 1.25
N ALA A 132 3.97 1.26 0.35
CA ALA A 132 2.91 1.30 -0.65
C ALA A 132 3.03 0.15 -1.67
N SER A 133 4.25 -0.29 -2.01
CA SER A 133 4.47 -1.42 -2.90
C SER A 133 4.19 -2.76 -2.22
N LEU A 134 4.37 -2.83 -0.90
CA LEU A 134 4.03 -4.03 -0.11
C LEU A 134 2.52 -4.18 0.08
N CYS A 135 1.77 -3.07 -0.01
CA CYS A 135 0.31 -3.06 0.08
C CYS A 135 -0.40 -3.27 -1.27
N ASP A 136 0.31 -3.19 -2.39
CA ASP A 136 -0.20 -3.29 -3.75
C ASP A 136 -0.20 -4.74 -4.24
#